data_d8c28f915ba4888582dc8b1003ecfa20
#
_entry.id   d8c28f915ba4888582dc8b1003ecfa20
#
_cell.length_a   1.000
_cell.length_b   1.000
_cell.length_c   1.000
_cell.angle_alpha   90.00
_cell.angle_beta   90.00
_cell.angle_gamma   90.00
#
_symmetry.space_group_name_H-M   'P 1'
#
loop_
_entity.id
_entity.type
_entity.pdbx_description
1 polymer ?
#
loop_
_entity_poly.entity_id
_entity_poly.type
_entity_poly.pdbx_seq_one_letter_code
_entity_poly.pdbx_strand_id
1 'polypeptide(L)'
;MLLQLHEWGEPDAPPVVCLHGLNAHGRRFRKLADERLSRRFRILAPDFRGHGASEWEPPWTIATHTHDVLETLDDAGIRSAQWVGHSFGGRLLLELAAFTPERIERMALLDPAIQLLPHVGFDFAEKERSDRAFDSPEDAIEERLDSGVPTPREYLEEENREHLVEHPDGRFRFRYCQAAVVSMYGELCTPAPPPETVHVPTLLVHAGDFGLVREDQLETYERALGDLLQVVEVPGGHIVYWDAFEETAGAVEAFLEDPRS
;
A
#
# COMPACT_ATOMS: atom_id res chain seq x y z
N MET A 1 -16.21 -6.83 7.06
CA MET A 1 -15.60 -8.06 7.66
C MET A 1 -14.35 -7.68 8.41
N LEU A 2 -13.98 -8.42 9.47
CA LEU A 2 -12.70 -8.20 10.13
C LEU A 2 -11.56 -8.77 9.28
N LEU A 3 -10.53 -7.96 9.09
CA LEU A 3 -9.34 -8.31 8.33
C LEU A 3 -8.28 -8.96 9.25
N GLN A 4 -7.42 -9.80 8.69
CA GLN A 4 -6.22 -10.23 9.40
C GLN A 4 -5.34 -9.01 9.66
N LEU A 5 -5.03 -8.75 10.92
CA LEU A 5 -4.21 -7.62 11.34
C LEU A 5 -2.83 -8.09 11.78
N HIS A 6 -1.78 -7.46 11.27
CA HIS A 6 -0.40 -7.62 11.72
C HIS A 6 -0.01 -6.41 12.55
N GLU A 7 0.73 -6.64 13.64
CA GLU A 7 1.08 -5.58 14.60
C GLU A 7 2.55 -5.63 14.99
N TRP A 8 3.15 -4.45 15.18
CA TRP A 8 4.50 -4.24 15.71
C TRP A 8 4.51 -3.04 16.65
N GLY A 9 5.47 -3.01 17.58
CA GLY A 9 5.60 -1.94 18.57
C GLY A 9 4.76 -2.18 19.83
N GLU A 10 4.82 -1.22 20.75
CA GLU A 10 4.12 -1.30 22.02
C GLU A 10 2.62 -1.00 21.86
N PRO A 11 1.72 -1.76 22.52
CA PRO A 11 0.27 -1.60 22.35
C PRO A 11 -0.26 -0.20 22.71
N ASP A 12 0.39 0.49 23.65
CA ASP A 12 -0.02 1.82 24.12
C ASP A 12 0.65 2.98 23.36
N ALA A 13 1.52 2.66 22.39
CA ALA A 13 2.16 3.68 21.56
C ALA A 13 1.16 4.28 20.55
N PRO A 14 1.41 5.52 20.06
CA PRO A 14 0.55 6.14 19.05
C PRO A 14 0.39 5.23 17.80
N PRO A 15 -0.85 5.03 17.32
CA PRO A 15 -1.10 4.11 16.22
C PRO A 15 -0.69 4.67 14.86
N VAL A 16 -0.04 3.83 14.06
CA VAL A 16 0.19 4.06 12.62
C VAL A 16 -0.41 2.90 11.85
N VAL A 17 -1.33 3.18 10.94
CA VAL A 17 -1.96 2.18 10.08
C VAL A 17 -1.26 2.13 8.73
N CYS A 18 -0.83 0.95 8.30
CA CYS A 18 -0.12 0.72 7.05
C CYS A 18 -0.97 -0.08 6.07
N LEU A 19 -1.32 0.51 4.92
CA LEU A 19 -2.17 -0.08 3.89
C LEU A 19 -1.33 -0.50 2.68
N HIS A 20 -1.34 -1.79 2.35
CA HIS A 20 -0.54 -2.35 1.26
C HIS A 20 -1.13 -2.11 -0.15
N GLY A 21 -0.36 -2.39 -1.19
CA GLY A 21 -0.81 -2.36 -2.59
C GLY A 21 -1.53 -3.62 -3.03
N LEU A 22 -2.01 -3.67 -4.28
CA LEU A 22 -2.50 -4.89 -4.90
C LEU A 22 -1.37 -5.95 -4.97
N ASN A 23 -1.74 -7.23 -4.98
CA ASN A 23 -0.82 -8.37 -5.00
C ASN A 23 0.14 -8.43 -3.79
N ALA A 24 -0.21 -7.77 -2.70
CA ALA A 24 0.62 -7.62 -1.51
C ALA A 24 -0.10 -8.12 -0.24
N HIS A 25 0.48 -7.86 0.90
CA HIS A 25 -0.06 -8.18 2.21
C HIS A 25 0.52 -7.23 3.27
N GLY A 26 -0.09 -7.16 4.45
CA GLY A 26 0.30 -6.22 5.50
C GLY A 26 1.74 -6.42 5.99
N ARG A 27 2.25 -7.65 5.99
CA ARG A 27 3.63 -7.94 6.46
C ARG A 27 4.73 -7.38 5.57
N ARG A 28 4.43 -6.88 4.36
CA ARG A 28 5.41 -6.12 3.56
C ARG A 28 5.94 -4.88 4.26
N PHE A 29 5.20 -4.33 5.23
CA PHE A 29 5.66 -3.21 6.05
C PHE A 29 6.58 -3.62 7.20
N ARG A 30 6.86 -4.92 7.41
CA ARG A 30 7.64 -5.41 8.54
C ARG A 30 8.99 -4.71 8.68
N LYS A 31 9.75 -4.58 7.60
CA LYS A 31 11.07 -3.93 7.67
C LYS A 31 10.95 -2.47 8.08
N LEU A 32 10.01 -1.72 7.49
CA LEU A 32 9.75 -0.33 7.87
C LEU A 32 9.33 -0.23 9.34
N ALA A 33 8.50 -1.17 9.82
CA ALA A 33 8.10 -1.25 11.21
C ALA A 33 9.29 -1.55 12.12
N ASP A 34 10.01 -2.66 11.89
CA ASP A 34 11.07 -3.16 12.78
C ASP A 34 12.28 -2.20 12.85
N GLU A 35 12.69 -1.63 11.72
CA GLU A 35 13.92 -0.83 11.68
C GLU A 35 13.70 0.65 12.01
N ARG A 36 12.48 1.19 11.79
CA ARG A 36 12.21 2.62 11.89
C ARG A 36 11.10 3.01 12.86
N LEU A 37 9.92 2.40 12.76
CA LEU A 37 8.72 2.98 13.36
C LEU A 37 8.33 2.36 14.71
N SER A 38 8.51 1.04 14.91
CA SER A 38 7.97 0.31 16.07
C SER A 38 8.53 0.71 17.43
N ARG A 39 9.64 1.45 17.44
CA ARG A 39 10.21 2.00 18.69
C ARG A 39 9.37 3.12 19.29
N ARG A 40 8.57 3.80 18.47
CA ARG A 40 7.78 4.99 18.84
C ARG A 40 6.29 4.83 18.59
N PHE A 41 5.91 3.94 17.67
CA PHE A 41 4.55 3.78 17.20
C PHE A 41 4.09 2.33 17.32
N ARG A 42 2.79 2.15 17.54
CA ARG A 42 2.09 0.88 17.31
C ARG A 42 1.71 0.80 15.85
N ILE A 43 2.34 -0.08 15.09
CA ILE A 43 2.08 -0.27 13.66
C ILE A 43 1.01 -1.33 13.48
N LEU A 44 -0.03 -1.01 12.71
CA LEU A 44 -1.15 -1.89 12.38
C LEU A 44 -1.23 -2.03 10.87
N ALA A 45 -1.06 -3.23 10.34
CA ALA A 45 -1.08 -3.48 8.90
C ALA A 45 -2.06 -4.61 8.57
N PRO A 46 -3.29 -4.29 8.13
CA PRO A 46 -4.26 -5.30 7.72
C PRO A 46 -3.88 -5.92 6.38
N ASP A 47 -4.17 -7.22 6.22
CA ASP A 47 -4.31 -7.85 4.91
C ASP A 47 -5.68 -7.48 4.34
N PHE A 48 -5.74 -6.89 3.15
CA PHE A 48 -7.03 -6.56 2.54
C PHE A 48 -7.86 -7.80 2.21
N ARG A 49 -9.16 -7.63 2.09
CA ARG A 49 -10.07 -8.63 1.51
C ARG A 49 -9.50 -9.16 0.19
N GLY A 50 -9.44 -10.47 0.03
CA GLY A 50 -8.85 -11.11 -1.15
C GLY A 50 -7.31 -11.21 -1.11
N HIS A 51 -6.66 -10.83 -0.01
CA HIS A 51 -5.20 -10.84 0.11
C HIS A 51 -4.75 -11.51 1.43
N GLY A 52 -3.55 -12.06 1.41
CA GLY A 52 -2.90 -12.62 2.58
C GLY A 52 -3.76 -13.65 3.32
N ALA A 53 -3.92 -13.46 4.61
CA ALA A 53 -4.69 -14.35 5.49
C ALA A 53 -6.14 -13.87 5.73
N SER A 54 -6.56 -12.75 5.15
CA SER A 54 -7.96 -12.32 5.15
C SER A 54 -8.83 -13.19 4.24
N GLU A 55 -10.14 -13.14 4.44
CA GLU A 55 -11.10 -13.87 3.60
C GLU A 55 -11.14 -13.30 2.16
N TRP A 56 -11.52 -14.15 1.19
CA TRP A 56 -11.45 -13.83 -0.24
C TRP A 56 -12.82 -13.60 -0.89
N GLU A 57 -13.87 -13.42 -0.10
CA GLU A 57 -15.22 -13.26 -0.62
C GLU A 57 -15.48 -11.86 -1.20
N PRO A 58 -16.20 -11.75 -2.34
CA PRO A 58 -16.65 -10.47 -2.88
C PRO A 58 -17.68 -9.79 -1.95
N PRO A 59 -18.01 -8.51 -2.16
CA PRO A 59 -17.57 -7.66 -3.26
C PRO A 59 -16.18 -7.06 -3.05
N TRP A 60 -15.48 -6.79 -4.16
CA TRP A 60 -14.15 -6.17 -4.15
C TRP A 60 -14.26 -4.77 -4.76
N THR A 61 -14.80 -3.82 -4.00
CA THR A 61 -14.87 -2.41 -4.39
C THR A 61 -14.02 -1.56 -3.45
N ILE A 62 -13.61 -0.38 -3.88
CA ILE A 62 -12.92 0.59 -3.02
C ILE A 62 -13.74 0.84 -1.74
N ALA A 63 -15.04 1.06 -1.87
CA ALA A 63 -15.93 1.28 -0.73
C ALA A 63 -15.96 0.09 0.26
N THR A 64 -15.92 -1.14 -0.25
CA THR A 64 -15.87 -2.33 0.61
C THR A 64 -14.53 -2.43 1.35
N HIS A 65 -13.41 -2.18 0.67
CA HIS A 65 -12.08 -2.20 1.30
C HIS A 65 -11.94 -1.13 2.38
N THR A 66 -12.40 0.10 2.11
CA THR A 66 -12.38 1.17 3.13
C THR A 66 -13.26 0.82 4.34
N HIS A 67 -14.45 0.25 4.12
CA HIS A 67 -15.32 -0.20 5.19
C HIS A 67 -14.66 -1.30 6.04
N ASP A 68 -14.08 -2.34 5.42
CA ASP A 68 -13.41 -3.43 6.14
C ASP A 68 -12.23 -2.94 6.99
N VAL A 69 -11.43 -2.00 6.46
CA VAL A 69 -10.33 -1.37 7.21
C VAL A 69 -10.88 -0.65 8.45
N LEU A 70 -11.90 0.20 8.28
CA LEU A 70 -12.48 0.94 9.39
C LEU A 70 -13.11 0.02 10.44
N GLU A 71 -13.86 -1.01 10.02
CA GLU A 71 -14.46 -2.00 10.90
C GLU A 71 -13.38 -2.74 11.72
N THR A 72 -12.28 -3.13 11.08
CA THR A 72 -11.15 -3.80 11.73
C THR A 72 -10.47 -2.90 12.76
N LEU A 73 -10.27 -1.62 12.44
CA LEU A 73 -9.68 -0.66 13.36
C LEU A 73 -10.62 -0.33 14.54
N ASP A 74 -11.93 -0.28 14.29
CA ASP A 74 -12.93 -0.09 15.36
C ASP A 74 -12.94 -1.26 16.33
N ASP A 75 -12.81 -2.49 15.84
CA ASP A 75 -12.67 -3.71 16.68
C ASP A 75 -11.37 -3.68 17.49
N ALA A 76 -10.27 -3.19 16.88
CA ALA A 76 -8.99 -2.99 17.57
C ALA A 76 -8.97 -1.76 18.50
N GLY A 77 -10.06 -1.01 18.62
CA GLY A 77 -10.19 0.17 19.48
C GLY A 77 -9.51 1.44 18.94
N ILE A 78 -9.12 1.47 17.67
CA ILE A 78 -8.41 2.59 17.03
C ILE A 78 -9.43 3.54 16.37
N ARG A 79 -9.58 4.74 16.94
CA ARG A 79 -10.53 5.77 16.46
C ARG A 79 -9.92 6.76 15.49
N SER A 80 -8.67 7.14 15.70
CA SER A 80 -7.85 7.91 14.77
C SER A 80 -6.43 7.38 14.80
N ALA A 81 -5.67 7.63 13.74
CA ALA A 81 -4.29 7.18 13.59
C ALA A 81 -3.52 8.09 12.63
N GLN A 82 -2.22 7.93 12.62
CA GLN A 82 -1.38 8.31 11.48
C GLN A 82 -1.41 7.17 10.45
N TRP A 83 -1.21 7.48 9.17
CA TRP A 83 -1.42 6.50 8.11
C TRP A 83 -0.27 6.46 7.11
N VAL A 84 0.01 5.27 6.60
CA VAL A 84 0.95 5.03 5.50
C VAL A 84 0.22 4.16 4.46
N GLY A 85 0.12 4.59 3.21
CA GLY A 85 -0.56 3.82 2.17
C GLY A 85 0.28 3.67 0.92
N HIS A 86 0.55 2.44 0.50
CA HIS A 86 1.28 2.15 -0.73
C HIS A 86 0.33 1.82 -1.87
N SER A 87 0.56 2.42 -3.05
CA SER A 87 -0.17 2.05 -4.27
C SER A 87 -1.70 2.12 -4.09
N PHE A 88 -2.40 0.98 -4.17
CA PHE A 88 -3.83 0.86 -3.88
C PHE A 88 -4.17 1.33 -2.45
N GLY A 89 -3.34 1.00 -1.44
CA GLY A 89 -3.49 1.52 -0.08
C GLY A 89 -3.44 3.04 -0.02
N GLY A 90 -2.63 3.69 -0.87
CA GLY A 90 -2.62 5.14 -1.04
C GLY A 90 -3.94 5.67 -1.62
N ARG A 91 -4.53 4.97 -2.60
CA ARG A 91 -5.86 5.32 -3.11
C ARG A 91 -6.93 5.21 -2.02
N LEU A 92 -6.90 4.16 -1.20
CA LEU A 92 -7.84 4.03 -0.08
C LEU A 92 -7.69 5.16 0.95
N LEU A 93 -6.46 5.64 1.21
CA LEU A 93 -6.25 6.80 2.08
C LEU A 93 -6.89 8.08 1.53
N LEU A 94 -6.84 8.29 0.22
CA LEU A 94 -7.52 9.42 -0.41
C LEU A 94 -9.05 9.33 -0.26
N GLU A 95 -9.62 8.14 -0.36
CA GLU A 95 -11.05 7.92 -0.08
C GLU A 95 -11.38 8.19 1.40
N LEU A 96 -10.58 7.68 2.32
CA LEU A 96 -10.75 7.91 3.75
C LEU A 96 -10.63 9.40 4.10
N ALA A 97 -9.65 10.10 3.51
CA ALA A 97 -9.49 11.54 3.73
C ALA A 97 -10.71 12.37 3.26
N ALA A 98 -11.37 11.92 2.18
CA ALA A 98 -12.56 12.58 1.67
C ALA A 98 -13.83 12.30 2.48
N PHE A 99 -13.99 11.06 2.99
CA PHE A 99 -15.27 10.63 3.60
C PHE A 99 -15.25 10.47 5.11
N THR A 100 -14.07 10.28 5.71
CA THR A 100 -13.87 10.09 7.16
C THR A 100 -12.59 10.79 7.66
N PRO A 101 -12.43 12.10 7.40
CA PRO A 101 -11.19 12.83 7.70
C PRO A 101 -10.82 12.77 9.20
N GLU A 102 -11.79 12.63 10.09
CA GLU A 102 -11.59 12.50 11.53
C GLU A 102 -10.84 11.23 11.95
N ARG A 103 -10.68 10.26 11.03
CA ARG A 103 -9.90 9.04 11.25
C ARG A 103 -8.41 9.23 10.97
N ILE A 104 -8.03 10.36 10.36
CA ILE A 104 -6.67 10.60 9.86
C ILE A 104 -6.05 11.80 10.56
N GLU A 105 -4.97 11.57 11.29
CA GLU A 105 -4.16 12.64 11.88
C GLU A 105 -3.20 13.23 10.84
N ARG A 106 -2.56 12.37 10.08
CA ARG A 106 -1.70 12.67 8.93
C ARG A 106 -1.55 11.43 8.05
N MET A 107 -1.13 11.58 6.81
CA MET A 107 -0.94 10.44 5.91
C MET A 107 0.31 10.55 5.05
N ALA A 108 1.00 9.42 4.89
CA ALA A 108 2.09 9.22 3.93
C ALA A 108 1.61 8.34 2.78
N LEU A 109 1.63 8.88 1.57
CA LEU A 109 1.26 8.21 0.33
C LEU A 109 2.54 7.73 -0.36
N LEU A 110 2.74 6.42 -0.43
CA LEU A 110 3.91 5.79 -1.02
C LEU A 110 3.59 5.30 -2.44
N ASP A 111 4.05 6.01 -3.43
CA ASP A 111 3.79 5.80 -4.86
C ASP A 111 2.30 5.43 -5.13
N PRO A 112 1.36 6.33 -4.73
CA PRO A 112 -0.06 6.02 -4.68
C PRO A 112 -0.64 5.80 -6.08
N ALA A 113 -1.49 4.78 -6.24
CA ALA A 113 -2.31 4.60 -7.45
C ALA A 113 -3.52 5.56 -7.41
N ILE A 114 -3.28 6.86 -7.47
CA ILE A 114 -4.32 7.91 -7.34
C ILE A 114 -5.50 7.63 -8.27
N GLN A 115 -5.21 7.54 -9.55
CA GLN A 115 -6.17 7.14 -10.59
C GLN A 115 -5.40 6.64 -11.81
N LEU A 116 -5.72 5.43 -12.25
CA LEU A 116 -5.13 4.87 -13.46
C LEU A 116 -5.89 5.37 -14.72
N LEU A 117 -5.14 5.55 -15.80
CA LEU A 117 -5.75 5.70 -17.10
C LEU A 117 -6.40 4.37 -17.50
N PRO A 118 -7.59 4.37 -18.15
CA PRO A 118 -8.31 3.13 -18.48
C PRO A 118 -7.50 2.09 -19.25
N HIS A 119 -6.63 2.51 -20.18
CA HIS A 119 -5.79 1.57 -20.93
C HIS A 119 -4.70 0.96 -20.04
N VAL A 120 -4.13 1.71 -19.09
CA VAL A 120 -3.14 1.21 -18.13
C VAL A 120 -3.78 0.19 -17.18
N GLY A 121 -4.96 0.52 -16.65
CA GLY A 121 -5.71 -0.42 -15.78
C GLY A 121 -6.10 -1.68 -16.53
N PHE A 122 -6.49 -1.57 -17.82
CA PHE A 122 -6.77 -2.71 -18.67
C PHE A 122 -5.54 -3.60 -18.87
N ASP A 123 -4.39 -3.02 -19.20
CA ASP A 123 -3.15 -3.76 -19.43
C ASP A 123 -2.69 -4.51 -18.16
N PHE A 124 -2.79 -3.87 -16.98
CA PHE A 124 -2.51 -4.53 -15.71
C PHE A 124 -3.51 -5.67 -15.40
N ALA A 125 -4.79 -5.45 -15.64
CA ALA A 125 -5.81 -6.48 -15.43
C ALA A 125 -5.61 -7.69 -16.38
N GLU A 126 -5.28 -7.46 -17.66
CA GLU A 126 -4.98 -8.54 -18.61
C GLU A 126 -3.71 -9.32 -18.23
N LYS A 127 -2.67 -8.61 -17.78
CA LYS A 127 -1.46 -9.26 -17.26
C LYS A 127 -1.78 -10.12 -16.03
N GLU A 128 -2.65 -9.64 -15.14
CA GLU A 128 -3.04 -10.35 -13.93
C GLU A 128 -3.94 -11.57 -14.22
N ARG A 129 -4.71 -11.56 -15.31
CA ARG A 129 -5.55 -12.71 -15.71
C ARG A 129 -4.76 -13.93 -16.16
N SER A 130 -3.49 -13.79 -16.51
CA SER A 130 -2.62 -14.94 -16.81
C SER A 130 -2.38 -15.79 -15.55
N ASP A 131 -2.13 -17.08 -15.71
CA ASP A 131 -1.70 -17.93 -14.59
C ASP A 131 -0.28 -17.52 -14.15
N ARG A 132 -0.19 -16.91 -12.99
CA ARG A 132 1.06 -16.46 -12.38
C ARG A 132 1.61 -17.51 -11.42
N ALA A 133 1.72 -18.74 -11.91
CA ALA A 133 2.27 -19.83 -11.15
C ALA A 133 3.75 -20.05 -11.51
N PHE A 134 4.55 -20.32 -10.48
CA PHE A 134 5.97 -20.60 -10.56
C PHE A 134 6.22 -22.10 -10.33
N ASP A 135 7.23 -22.67 -10.96
CA ASP A 135 7.61 -24.06 -10.74
C ASP A 135 8.43 -24.22 -9.44
N SER A 136 9.07 -23.13 -8.99
CA SER A 136 9.77 -23.06 -7.71
C SER A 136 9.69 -21.67 -7.08
N PRO A 137 9.95 -21.54 -5.77
CA PRO A 137 10.10 -20.22 -5.13
C PRO A 137 11.24 -19.38 -5.71
N GLU A 138 12.29 -20.02 -6.22
CA GLU A 138 13.42 -19.34 -6.85
C GLU A 138 12.99 -18.66 -8.16
N ASP A 139 12.12 -19.28 -8.96
CA ASP A 139 11.64 -18.68 -10.21
C ASP A 139 10.88 -17.37 -9.96
N ALA A 140 10.16 -17.26 -8.83
CA ALA A 140 9.49 -16.01 -8.46
C ALA A 140 10.49 -14.89 -8.11
N ILE A 141 11.62 -15.25 -7.49
CA ILE A 141 12.72 -14.32 -7.19
C ILE A 141 13.39 -13.87 -8.49
N GLU A 142 13.78 -14.82 -9.34
CA GLU A 142 14.46 -14.52 -10.60
C GLU A 142 13.60 -13.66 -11.53
N GLU A 143 12.28 -13.95 -11.67
CA GLU A 143 11.37 -13.09 -12.44
C GLU A 143 11.41 -11.64 -11.96
N ARG A 144 11.45 -11.42 -10.65
CA ARG A 144 11.51 -10.07 -10.08
C ARG A 144 12.86 -9.41 -10.33
N LEU A 145 13.96 -10.11 -10.15
CA LEU A 145 15.32 -9.60 -10.40
C LEU A 145 15.52 -9.27 -11.88
N ASP A 146 15.02 -10.12 -12.79
CA ASP A 146 15.10 -9.91 -14.24
C ASP A 146 14.25 -8.70 -14.71
N SER A 147 13.32 -8.22 -13.91
CA SER A 147 12.55 -7.00 -14.23
C SER A 147 13.40 -5.72 -14.20
N GLY A 148 14.64 -5.80 -13.72
CA GLY A 148 15.57 -4.68 -13.63
C GLY A 148 15.27 -3.71 -12.48
N VAL A 149 14.34 -4.04 -11.61
CA VAL A 149 14.03 -3.22 -10.43
C VAL A 149 15.03 -3.55 -9.32
N PRO A 150 15.58 -2.55 -8.60
CA PRO A 150 16.67 -2.74 -7.63
C PRO A 150 16.17 -3.27 -6.27
N THR A 151 15.20 -4.18 -6.27
CA THR A 151 14.71 -4.80 -5.02
C THR A 151 15.77 -5.77 -4.47
N PRO A 152 16.23 -5.60 -3.23
CA PRO A 152 17.18 -6.52 -2.62
C PRO A 152 16.62 -7.96 -2.54
N ARG A 153 17.45 -8.93 -2.89
CA ARG A 153 17.07 -10.36 -2.93
C ARG A 153 16.50 -10.85 -1.60
N GLU A 154 17.04 -10.41 -0.49
CA GLU A 154 16.56 -10.76 0.85
C GLU A 154 15.10 -10.42 1.10
N TYR A 155 14.57 -9.34 0.48
CA TYR A 155 13.15 -8.98 0.59
C TYR A 155 12.28 -9.93 -0.22
N LEU A 156 12.77 -10.40 -1.36
CA LEU A 156 12.08 -11.38 -2.19
C LEU A 156 12.03 -12.75 -1.53
N GLU A 157 13.13 -13.16 -0.89
CA GLU A 157 13.17 -14.40 -0.10
C GLU A 157 12.21 -14.34 1.09
N GLU A 158 12.10 -13.19 1.74
CA GLU A 158 11.14 -13.00 2.81
C GLU A 158 9.71 -13.01 2.29
N GLU A 159 9.43 -12.28 1.21
CA GLU A 159 8.13 -12.28 0.54
C GLU A 159 7.66 -13.70 0.19
N ASN A 160 8.55 -14.51 -0.37
CA ASN A 160 8.23 -15.90 -0.69
C ASN A 160 7.87 -16.72 0.55
N ARG A 161 8.62 -16.56 1.65
CA ARG A 161 8.30 -17.27 2.91
C ARG A 161 6.96 -16.87 3.50
N GLU A 162 6.56 -15.63 3.33
CA GLU A 162 5.36 -15.06 3.95
C GLU A 162 4.11 -15.20 3.07
N HIS A 163 4.27 -15.19 1.76
CA HIS A 163 3.18 -14.92 0.83
C HIS A 163 3.08 -15.92 -0.34
N LEU A 164 4.14 -16.68 -0.65
CA LEU A 164 4.11 -17.69 -1.71
C LEU A 164 3.68 -19.04 -1.14
N VAL A 165 2.70 -19.68 -1.77
CA VAL A 165 2.13 -20.97 -1.32
C VAL A 165 2.17 -22.01 -2.42
N GLU A 166 2.50 -23.25 -2.05
CA GLU A 166 2.39 -24.40 -2.93
C GLU A 166 0.92 -24.82 -3.07
N HIS A 167 0.49 -25.00 -4.32
CA HIS A 167 -0.84 -25.45 -4.68
C HIS A 167 -0.89 -26.97 -4.97
N PRO A 168 -2.08 -27.60 -4.99
CA PRO A 168 -2.20 -29.04 -5.24
C PRO A 168 -1.66 -29.52 -6.61
N ASP A 169 -1.46 -28.62 -7.56
CA ASP A 169 -0.81 -28.90 -8.85
C ASP A 169 0.72 -28.90 -8.78
N GLY A 170 1.30 -28.72 -7.58
CA GLY A 170 2.75 -28.67 -7.33
C GLY A 170 3.41 -27.35 -7.74
N ARG A 171 2.63 -26.35 -8.14
CA ARG A 171 3.15 -25.03 -8.51
C ARG A 171 2.92 -24.02 -7.39
N PHE A 172 3.69 -22.95 -7.38
CA PHE A 172 3.67 -21.89 -6.37
C PHE A 172 2.93 -20.66 -6.88
N ARG A 173 2.08 -20.08 -6.04
CA ARG A 173 1.36 -18.82 -6.33
C ARG A 173 1.38 -17.92 -5.12
N PHE A 174 1.41 -16.61 -5.34
CA PHE A 174 1.25 -15.65 -4.27
C PHE A 174 -0.17 -15.70 -3.69
N ARG A 175 -0.28 -15.47 -2.39
CA ARG A 175 -1.51 -15.64 -1.59
C ARG A 175 -2.45 -14.46 -1.74
N TYR A 176 -3.05 -14.31 -2.91
CA TYR A 176 -4.12 -13.32 -3.17
C TYR A 176 -5.15 -13.89 -4.15
N CYS A 177 -6.35 -13.32 -4.10
CA CYS A 177 -7.44 -13.65 -5.02
C CYS A 177 -7.27 -12.89 -6.34
N GLN A 178 -6.89 -13.58 -7.40
CA GLN A 178 -6.70 -12.99 -8.72
C GLN A 178 -7.93 -12.20 -9.20
N ALA A 179 -9.15 -12.72 -8.97
CA ALA A 179 -10.39 -12.04 -9.35
C ALA A 179 -10.58 -10.72 -8.57
N ALA A 180 -10.16 -10.65 -7.31
CA ALA A 180 -10.17 -9.43 -6.52
C ALA A 180 -9.24 -8.38 -7.14
N VAL A 181 -8.00 -8.77 -7.45
CA VAL A 181 -7.00 -7.87 -8.03
C VAL A 181 -7.43 -7.36 -9.40
N VAL A 182 -7.94 -8.22 -10.28
CA VAL A 182 -8.48 -7.80 -11.59
C VAL A 182 -9.62 -6.80 -11.42
N SER A 183 -10.53 -7.03 -10.46
CA SER A 183 -11.62 -6.08 -10.16
C SER A 183 -11.10 -4.74 -9.69
N MET A 184 -10.05 -4.73 -8.86
CA MET A 184 -9.47 -3.51 -8.31
C MET A 184 -8.77 -2.65 -9.36
N TYR A 185 -8.19 -3.23 -10.41
CA TYR A 185 -7.68 -2.43 -11.53
C TYR A 185 -8.78 -1.65 -12.23
N GLY A 186 -9.99 -2.22 -12.33
CA GLY A 186 -11.16 -1.49 -12.83
C GLY A 186 -11.58 -0.34 -11.89
N GLU A 187 -11.63 -0.60 -10.59
CA GLU A 187 -11.93 0.41 -9.57
C GLU A 187 -10.92 1.56 -9.57
N LEU A 188 -9.63 1.27 -9.74
CA LEU A 188 -8.57 2.29 -9.82
C LEU A 188 -8.66 3.18 -11.06
N CYS A 189 -9.42 2.79 -12.09
CA CYS A 189 -9.72 3.65 -13.24
C CYS A 189 -10.88 4.63 -12.97
N THR A 190 -11.63 4.47 -11.87
CA THR A 190 -12.68 5.43 -11.49
C THR A 190 -12.07 6.72 -10.96
N PRO A 191 -12.77 7.86 -11.07
CA PRO A 191 -12.27 9.12 -10.54
C PRO A 191 -11.89 9.03 -9.08
N ALA A 192 -10.71 9.53 -8.72
CA ALA A 192 -10.32 9.72 -7.33
C ALA A 192 -11.10 10.88 -6.70
N PRO A 193 -11.26 10.92 -5.37
CA PRO A 193 -11.75 12.10 -4.69
C PRO A 193 -10.93 13.34 -5.08
N PRO A 194 -11.56 14.51 -5.22
CA PRO A 194 -10.85 15.75 -5.49
C PRO A 194 -9.80 16.03 -4.40
N PRO A 195 -8.56 16.45 -4.76
CA PRO A 195 -7.52 16.71 -3.77
C PRO A 195 -7.89 17.78 -2.75
N GLU A 196 -8.81 18.68 -3.08
CA GLU A 196 -9.37 19.70 -2.17
C GLU A 196 -10.14 19.09 -0.97
N THR A 197 -10.44 17.78 -1.01
CA THR A 197 -11.05 17.08 0.13
C THR A 197 -10.03 16.64 1.17
N VAL A 198 -8.73 16.73 0.87
CA VAL A 198 -7.64 16.40 1.78
C VAL A 198 -7.31 17.61 2.65
N HIS A 199 -7.54 17.52 3.95
CA HIS A 199 -7.35 18.59 4.92
C HIS A 199 -6.34 18.26 6.02
N VAL A 200 -5.55 17.21 5.84
CA VAL A 200 -4.56 16.73 6.79
C VAL A 200 -3.15 16.85 6.21
N PRO A 201 -2.10 16.97 7.05
CA PRO A 201 -0.73 16.91 6.59
C PRO A 201 -0.49 15.65 5.77
N THR A 202 0.13 15.81 4.61
CA THR A 202 0.32 14.73 3.64
C THR A 202 1.75 14.70 3.14
N LEU A 203 2.40 13.55 3.24
CA LEU A 203 3.65 13.24 2.56
C LEU A 203 3.33 12.41 1.31
N LEU A 204 3.84 12.80 0.16
CA LEU A 204 3.78 12.01 -1.07
C LEU A 204 5.19 11.61 -1.48
N VAL A 205 5.51 10.31 -1.38
CA VAL A 205 6.76 9.74 -1.88
C VAL A 205 6.45 9.02 -3.19
N HIS A 206 7.14 9.34 -4.28
CA HIS A 206 6.92 8.69 -5.56
C HIS A 206 8.21 8.25 -6.23
N ALA A 207 8.15 7.18 -7.02
CA ALA A 207 9.24 6.71 -7.86
C ALA A 207 9.18 7.44 -9.21
N GLY A 208 10.06 8.42 -9.42
CA GLY A 208 10.10 9.22 -10.65
C GLY A 208 10.26 8.36 -11.90
N ASP A 209 11.15 7.36 -11.85
CA ASP A 209 11.44 6.46 -12.97
C ASP A 209 10.27 5.51 -13.30
N PHE A 210 9.43 5.16 -12.34
CA PHE A 210 8.28 4.26 -12.54
C PHE A 210 7.07 4.97 -13.15
N GLY A 211 6.84 6.24 -12.79
CA GLY A 211 5.85 7.11 -13.40
C GLY A 211 4.38 6.74 -13.13
N LEU A 212 4.07 6.08 -12.01
CA LEU A 212 2.69 5.80 -11.62
C LEU A 212 1.95 7.07 -11.22
N VAL A 213 2.59 7.92 -10.42
CA VAL A 213 2.12 9.27 -10.12
C VAL A 213 2.49 10.15 -11.31
N ARG A 214 1.48 10.59 -12.05
CA ARG A 214 1.69 11.45 -13.24
C ARG A 214 1.94 12.89 -12.83
N GLU A 215 2.67 13.62 -13.69
CA GLU A 215 2.98 15.03 -13.48
C GLU A 215 1.71 15.89 -13.29
N ASP A 216 0.66 15.64 -14.11
CA ASP A 216 -0.61 16.37 -14.01
C ASP A 216 -1.33 16.12 -12.66
N GLN A 217 -1.20 14.93 -12.11
CA GLN A 217 -1.72 14.61 -10.78
C GLN A 217 -0.91 15.32 -9.70
N LEU A 218 0.42 15.24 -9.77
CA LEU A 218 1.31 15.87 -8.79
C LEU A 218 1.07 17.38 -8.72
N GLU A 219 1.09 18.08 -9.86
CA GLU A 219 0.79 19.52 -9.92
C GLU A 219 -0.60 19.88 -9.33
N THR A 220 -1.58 18.99 -9.54
CA THR A 220 -2.94 19.22 -9.02
C THR A 220 -2.97 19.10 -7.49
N TYR A 221 -2.27 18.10 -6.92
CA TYR A 221 -2.15 17.94 -5.47
C TYR A 221 -1.32 19.07 -4.84
N GLU A 222 -0.20 19.47 -5.44
CA GLU A 222 0.61 20.60 -4.97
C GLU A 222 -0.21 21.90 -4.90
N ARG A 223 -1.01 22.17 -5.93
CA ARG A 223 -1.86 23.36 -5.99
C ARG A 223 -2.98 23.33 -4.96
N ALA A 224 -3.58 22.15 -4.74
CA ALA A 224 -4.72 22.01 -3.84
C ALA A 224 -4.33 21.99 -2.37
N LEU A 225 -3.25 21.32 -2.02
CA LEU A 225 -2.83 21.12 -0.64
C LEU A 225 -1.86 22.19 -0.14
N GLY A 226 -1.08 22.82 -1.01
CA GLY A 226 -0.11 23.86 -0.62
C GLY A 226 0.81 23.40 0.52
N ASP A 227 0.82 24.13 1.63
CA ASP A 227 1.68 23.86 2.79
C ASP A 227 1.37 22.54 3.52
N LEU A 228 0.24 21.91 3.24
CA LEU A 228 -0.09 20.58 3.79
C LEU A 228 0.64 19.43 3.07
N LEU A 229 1.18 19.67 1.87
CA LEU A 229 1.84 18.64 1.08
C LEU A 229 3.37 18.75 1.15
N GLN A 230 4.01 17.63 1.47
CA GLN A 230 5.44 17.42 1.25
C GLN A 230 5.60 16.38 0.14
N VAL A 231 6.46 16.65 -0.84
CA VAL A 231 6.74 15.74 -1.94
C VAL A 231 8.21 15.29 -1.86
N VAL A 232 8.41 13.99 -2.02
CA VAL A 232 9.74 13.36 -2.08
C VAL A 232 9.78 12.43 -3.28
N GLU A 233 10.65 12.72 -4.23
CA GLU A 233 10.96 11.81 -5.32
C GLU A 233 12.11 10.89 -4.91
N VAL A 234 11.96 9.59 -5.17
CA VAL A 234 12.97 8.57 -4.89
C VAL A 234 13.31 7.78 -6.15
N PRO A 235 14.52 7.22 -6.27
CA PRO A 235 14.89 6.36 -7.38
C PRO A 235 14.22 4.98 -7.28
N GLY A 236 14.29 4.22 -8.35
CA GLY A 236 13.90 2.81 -8.36
C GLY A 236 12.48 2.53 -8.80
N GLY A 237 11.91 1.46 -8.29
CA GLY A 237 10.61 0.95 -8.74
C GLY A 237 9.46 1.32 -7.83
N HIS A 238 8.31 0.74 -8.15
CA HIS A 238 7.03 1.01 -7.50
C HIS A 238 6.99 0.71 -5.99
N ILE A 239 7.74 -0.29 -5.52
CA ILE A 239 7.74 -0.62 -4.08
C ILE A 239 8.79 0.26 -3.39
N VAL A 240 8.55 1.57 -3.33
CA VAL A 240 9.52 2.58 -2.87
C VAL A 240 10.13 2.28 -1.50
N TYR A 241 9.37 1.69 -0.58
CA TYR A 241 9.85 1.28 0.76
C TYR A 241 10.65 -0.04 0.76
N TRP A 242 10.94 -0.60 -0.43
CA TRP A 242 11.89 -1.68 -0.67
C TRP A 242 13.00 -1.23 -1.62
N ASP A 243 12.60 -0.61 -2.74
CA ASP A 243 13.50 -0.26 -3.85
C ASP A 243 14.38 0.95 -3.51
N ALA A 244 13.90 1.86 -2.64
CA ALA A 244 14.60 3.03 -2.10
C ALA A 244 14.34 3.15 -0.58
N PHE A 245 14.72 2.11 0.18
CA PHE A 245 14.34 1.97 1.59
C PHE A 245 14.80 3.14 2.45
N GLU A 246 16.07 3.51 2.38
CA GLU A 246 16.65 4.52 3.28
C GLU A 246 15.99 5.90 3.08
N GLU A 247 15.80 6.32 1.82
CA GLU A 247 15.18 7.59 1.47
C GLU A 247 13.70 7.59 1.88
N THR A 248 12.96 6.54 1.52
CA THR A 248 11.53 6.43 1.83
C THR A 248 11.29 6.32 3.33
N ALA A 249 12.00 5.42 4.01
CA ALA A 249 11.84 5.21 5.44
C ALA A 249 12.23 6.44 6.26
N GLY A 250 13.32 7.12 5.86
CA GLY A 250 13.74 8.38 6.49
C GLY A 250 12.70 9.49 6.31
N ALA A 251 12.12 9.63 5.12
CA ALA A 251 11.07 10.63 4.87
C ALA A 251 9.80 10.32 5.69
N VAL A 252 9.35 9.05 5.72
CA VAL A 252 8.18 8.63 6.49
C VAL A 252 8.40 8.85 7.99
N GLU A 253 9.53 8.40 8.54
CA GLU A 253 9.87 8.56 9.95
C GLU A 253 9.86 10.05 10.35
N ALA A 254 10.58 10.89 9.62
CA ALA A 254 10.64 12.33 9.88
C ALA A 254 9.25 13.00 9.81
N PHE A 255 8.44 12.61 8.84
CA PHE A 255 7.09 13.15 8.67
C PHE A 255 6.16 12.73 9.82
N LEU A 256 6.17 11.46 10.22
CA LEU A 256 5.31 10.96 11.30
C LEU A 256 5.71 11.51 12.68
N GLU A 257 6.97 11.90 12.86
CA GLU A 257 7.49 12.47 14.11
C GLU A 257 7.40 14.00 14.19
N ASP A 258 7.03 14.70 13.12
CA ASP A 258 6.97 16.17 13.12
C ASP A 258 5.86 16.68 14.07
N PRO A 259 6.20 17.40 15.13
CA PRO A 259 5.21 17.90 16.09
C PRO A 259 4.39 19.08 15.55
N ARG A 260 4.69 19.61 14.36
CA ARG A 260 4.06 20.81 13.78
C ARG A 260 2.86 20.50 12.89
N SER A 261 2.53 19.29 12.73
CA SER A 261 1.43 18.81 11.87
C SER A 261 0.30 18.23 12.70
#